data_d5671177e751e40c63ab6466ce0d833e
#
_entry.id   d5671177e751e40c63ab6466ce0d833e
#
_cell.length_a   1.000
_cell.length_b   1.000
_cell.length_c   1.000
_cell.angle_alpha   90.00
_cell.angle_beta   90.00
_cell.angle_gamma   90.00
#
_symmetry.space_group_name_H-M   'P 1'
#
loop_
_entity.id
_entity.type
_entity.pdbx_description
1 polymer ?
#
loop_
_entity_poly.entity_id
_entity_poly.type
_entity_poly.pdbx_seq_one_letter_code
_entity_poly.pdbx_strand_id
1 'polypeptide(L)'
;PDASIVFTADRVGRQGLAYWGAFAAAKFGIEGLMQTLAEETRNQGRLRVNSLDPGIVRTGLRARLYPGENPADLAPPESIASHYLYLLGPASRMVTGQAL
;
A
#
# COMPACT_ATOMS: atom_id res chain seq x y z
N PRO A 1 -22.27 1.98 9.25
CA PRO A 1 -21.57 2.63 8.13
C PRO A 1 -20.47 1.76 7.58
N ASP A 2 -20.17 1.90 6.31
CA ASP A 2 -19.09 1.21 5.66
C ASP A 2 -17.75 1.86 5.97
N ALA A 3 -16.72 1.05 6.09
CA ALA A 3 -15.35 1.52 6.34
C ALA A 3 -14.38 0.86 5.38
N SER A 4 -13.29 1.54 5.09
CA SER A 4 -12.22 1.03 4.24
C SER A 4 -10.88 1.38 4.87
N ILE A 5 -10.01 0.37 4.95
CA ILE A 5 -8.63 0.53 5.40
C ILE A 5 -7.72 0.20 4.23
N VAL A 6 -6.79 1.10 3.96
CA VAL A 6 -5.78 0.89 2.92
C VAL A 6 -4.40 0.98 3.56
N PHE A 7 -3.66 -0.11 3.47
CA PHE A 7 -2.26 -0.12 3.89
C PHE A 7 -1.38 0.26 2.70
N THR A 8 -0.48 1.20 2.91
CA THR A 8 0.51 1.54 1.89
C THR A 8 1.59 0.47 1.88
N ALA A 9 1.70 -0.20 0.75
CA ALA A 9 2.63 -1.30 0.53
C ALA A 9 3.83 -0.86 -0.31
N ASP A 10 4.67 -1.82 -0.64
CA ASP A 10 5.84 -1.61 -1.49
C ASP A 10 6.15 -2.91 -2.22
N ARG A 11 6.74 -2.81 -3.39
CA ARG A 11 7.17 -3.98 -4.16
C ARG A 11 8.05 -4.91 -3.31
N VAL A 12 8.90 -4.34 -2.45
CA VAL A 12 9.79 -5.12 -1.57
C VAL A 12 8.99 -5.93 -0.54
N GLY A 13 7.74 -5.59 -0.28
CA GLY A 13 6.83 -6.35 0.56
C GLY A 13 6.16 -7.52 -0.15
N ARG A 14 6.38 -7.66 -1.47
CA ARG A 14 5.80 -8.73 -2.29
C ARG A 14 6.88 -9.58 -2.95
N GLN A 15 8.10 -9.04 -3.06
CA GLN A 15 9.25 -9.72 -3.62
C GLN A 15 10.51 -9.21 -2.93
N GLY A 16 11.28 -10.11 -2.34
CA GLY A 16 12.51 -9.74 -1.64
C GLY A 16 13.53 -9.10 -2.58
N LEU A 17 14.33 -8.19 -2.02
CA LEU A 17 15.40 -7.51 -2.72
C LEU A 17 16.68 -7.64 -1.90
N ALA A 18 17.79 -7.98 -2.57
CA ALA A 18 19.08 -8.15 -1.89
C ALA A 18 19.44 -6.92 -1.05
N TYR A 19 19.92 -7.15 0.15
CA TYR A 19 20.34 -6.13 1.12
C TYR A 19 19.21 -5.31 1.75
N TRP A 20 17.94 -5.62 1.46
CA TRP A 20 16.77 -4.90 1.99
C TRP A 20 15.98 -5.73 2.99
N GLY A 21 16.67 -6.62 3.74
CA GLY A 21 15.98 -7.58 4.60
C GLY A 21 15.05 -6.99 5.63
N ALA A 22 15.48 -5.96 6.37
CA ALA A 22 14.66 -5.35 7.40
C ALA A 22 13.43 -4.65 6.80
N PHE A 23 13.63 -3.92 5.70
CA PHE A 23 12.54 -3.22 5.01
C PHE A 23 11.55 -4.23 4.40
N ALA A 24 12.07 -5.30 3.80
CA ALA A 24 11.26 -6.37 3.25
C ALA A 24 10.42 -7.04 4.33
N ALA A 25 11.02 -7.37 5.47
CA ALA A 25 10.31 -7.99 6.59
C ALA A 25 9.14 -7.13 7.06
N ALA A 26 9.35 -5.82 7.20
CA ALA A 26 8.31 -4.89 7.60
C ALA A 26 7.16 -4.82 6.57
N LYS A 27 7.50 -4.73 5.28
CA LYS A 27 6.51 -4.59 4.21
C LYS A 27 5.77 -5.91 3.93
N PHE A 28 6.43 -7.06 4.02
CA PHE A 28 5.75 -8.36 3.98
C PHE A 28 4.80 -8.50 5.17
N GLY A 29 5.21 -8.02 6.35
CA GLY A 29 4.36 -8.00 7.54
C GLY A 29 3.08 -7.20 7.33
N ILE A 30 3.16 -6.06 6.65
CA ILE A 30 1.99 -5.25 6.29
C ILE A 30 1.03 -6.03 5.39
N GLU A 31 1.55 -6.74 4.39
CA GLU A 31 0.71 -7.54 3.51
C GLU A 31 0.03 -8.68 4.28
N GLY A 32 0.76 -9.34 5.18
CA GLY A 32 0.20 -10.37 6.04
C GLY A 32 -0.88 -9.84 6.97
N LEU A 33 -0.66 -8.67 7.55
CA LEU A 33 -1.65 -8.01 8.41
C LEU A 33 -2.90 -7.63 7.62
N MET A 34 -2.74 -7.10 6.43
CA MET A 34 -3.86 -6.77 5.54
C MET A 34 -4.71 -8.01 5.27
N GLN A 35 -4.08 -9.11 4.87
CA GLN A 35 -4.78 -10.35 4.56
C GLN A 35 -5.51 -10.91 5.78
N THR A 36 -4.86 -10.90 6.94
CA THR A 36 -5.44 -11.40 8.19
C THR A 36 -6.67 -10.59 8.57
N LEU A 37 -6.55 -9.28 8.56
CA LEU A 37 -7.65 -8.40 8.92
C LEU A 37 -8.81 -8.51 7.92
N ALA A 38 -8.51 -8.63 6.63
CA ALA A 38 -9.54 -8.83 5.61
C ALA A 38 -10.30 -10.13 5.85
N GLU A 39 -9.59 -11.19 6.22
CA GLU A 39 -10.21 -12.49 6.50
C GLU A 39 -11.08 -12.43 7.76
N GLU A 40 -10.62 -11.76 8.80
CA GLU A 40 -11.37 -11.61 10.05
C GLU A 40 -12.67 -10.83 9.86
N THR A 41 -12.69 -9.89 8.90
CA THR A 41 -13.83 -9.00 8.68
C THR A 41 -14.69 -9.36 7.47
N ARG A 42 -14.32 -10.39 6.74
CA ARG A 42 -14.97 -10.78 5.48
C ARG A 42 -16.48 -10.96 5.61
N ASN A 43 -16.92 -11.61 6.68
CA ASN A 43 -18.32 -11.95 6.88
C ASN A 43 -19.14 -10.82 7.50
N GLN A 44 -18.49 -9.72 7.88
CA GLN A 44 -19.19 -8.57 8.46
C GLN A 44 -19.76 -7.65 7.40
N GLY A 45 -19.22 -7.67 6.19
CA GLY A 45 -19.72 -6.93 5.04
C GLY A 45 -19.56 -5.42 5.08
N ARG A 46 -18.96 -4.86 6.14
CA ARG A 46 -18.87 -3.41 6.35
C ARG A 46 -17.45 -2.86 6.35
N LEU A 47 -16.46 -3.71 6.57
CA LEU A 47 -15.07 -3.29 6.57
C LEU A 47 -14.34 -3.93 5.41
N ARG A 48 -13.68 -3.11 4.64
CA ARG A 48 -12.80 -3.54 3.54
C ARG A 48 -11.37 -3.23 3.91
N VAL A 49 -10.48 -4.16 3.62
CA VAL A 49 -9.06 -4.03 3.94
C VAL A 49 -8.26 -4.42 2.71
N ASN A 50 -7.49 -3.50 2.19
CA ASN A 50 -6.67 -3.71 1.01
C ASN A 50 -5.30 -3.09 1.21
N SER A 51 -4.35 -3.45 0.38
CA SER A 51 -3.06 -2.77 0.30
C SER A 51 -2.86 -2.18 -1.09
N LEU A 52 -2.09 -1.12 -1.15
CA LEU A 52 -1.76 -0.42 -2.38
C LEU A 52 -0.27 -0.15 -2.44
N ASP A 53 0.36 -0.64 -3.50
CA ASP A 53 1.72 -0.25 -3.84
C ASP A 53 1.64 0.96 -4.77
N PRO A 54 2.01 2.15 -4.30
CA PRO A 54 1.90 3.36 -5.11
C PRO A 54 2.98 3.48 -6.18
N GLY A 55 3.92 2.55 -6.24
CA GLY A 55 5.06 2.64 -7.12
C GLY A 55 6.10 3.63 -6.63
N ILE A 56 6.92 4.12 -7.54
CA ILE A 56 8.01 5.05 -7.20
C ILE A 56 7.43 6.47 -7.16
N VAL A 57 7.46 7.08 -5.98
CA VAL A 57 6.85 8.38 -5.71
C VAL A 57 7.85 9.28 -4.99
N ARG A 58 7.81 10.57 -5.28
CA ARG A 58 8.65 11.57 -4.61
C ARG A 58 8.18 11.79 -3.19
N THR A 59 8.92 11.25 -2.21
CA THR A 59 8.63 11.37 -0.79
C THR A 59 9.93 11.58 -0.02
N GLY A 60 9.82 12.00 1.25
CA GLY A 60 10.97 12.09 2.15
C GLY A 60 11.63 10.74 2.40
N LEU A 61 10.86 9.67 2.49
CA LEU A 61 11.37 8.31 2.62
C LEU A 61 12.20 7.92 1.40
N ARG A 62 11.68 8.17 0.19
CA ARG A 62 12.40 7.86 -1.05
C ARG A 62 13.73 8.60 -1.12
N ALA A 63 13.76 9.87 -0.72
CA ALA A 63 14.97 10.68 -0.71
C ALA A 63 16.04 10.11 0.23
N ARG A 64 15.63 9.54 1.38
CA ARG A 64 16.56 8.90 2.32
C ARG A 64 17.10 7.58 1.80
N LEU A 65 16.26 6.79 1.11
CA LEU A 65 16.64 5.48 0.58
C LEU A 65 17.48 5.59 -0.68
N TYR A 66 17.29 6.63 -1.47
CA TYR A 66 17.98 6.85 -2.75
C TYR A 66 18.47 8.29 -2.85
N PRO A 67 19.48 8.68 -2.06
CA PRO A 67 19.92 10.07 -2.01
C PRO A 67 20.54 10.61 -3.30
N GLY A 68 21.03 9.71 -4.17
CA GLY A 68 21.59 10.12 -5.48
C GLY A 68 20.56 10.41 -6.55
N GLU A 69 19.29 10.15 -6.28
CA GLU A 69 18.19 10.33 -7.21
C GLU A 69 17.73 11.78 -7.23
N ASN A 70 17.43 12.32 -8.44
CA ASN A 70 16.88 13.66 -8.55
C ASN A 70 15.38 13.63 -8.24
N PRO A 71 14.91 14.25 -7.14
CA PRO A 71 13.49 14.23 -6.79
C PRO A 71 12.57 14.77 -7.88
N ALA A 72 13.06 15.69 -8.72
CA ALA A 72 12.26 16.26 -9.82
C ALA A 72 11.91 15.23 -10.90
N ASP A 73 12.64 14.11 -10.98
CA ASP A 73 12.39 13.03 -11.93
C ASP A 73 11.32 12.05 -11.44
N LEU A 74 10.85 12.21 -10.20
CA LEU A 74 9.89 11.30 -9.57
C LEU A 74 8.48 11.88 -9.64
N ALA A 75 7.49 10.98 -9.76
CA ALA A 75 6.09 11.37 -9.71
C ALA A 75 5.75 12.00 -8.35
N PRO A 76 5.02 13.12 -8.30
CA PRO A 76 4.61 13.70 -7.03
C PRO A 76 3.56 12.82 -6.34
N PRO A 77 3.44 12.89 -4.99
CA PRO A 77 2.44 12.11 -4.27
C PRO A 77 1.01 12.33 -4.77
N GLU A 78 0.70 13.53 -5.24
CA GLU A 78 -0.62 13.89 -5.74
C GLU A 78 -1.03 13.03 -6.95
N SER A 79 -0.07 12.53 -7.71
CA SER A 79 -0.34 11.72 -8.91
C SER A 79 -1.01 10.38 -8.60
N ILE A 80 -0.86 9.88 -7.36
CA ILE A 80 -1.43 8.60 -6.95
C ILE A 80 -2.65 8.74 -6.04
N ALA A 81 -3.05 9.96 -5.71
CA ALA A 81 -4.16 10.22 -4.81
C ALA A 81 -5.46 9.58 -5.31
N SER A 82 -5.69 9.53 -6.62
CA SER A 82 -6.89 8.95 -7.20
C SER A 82 -7.04 7.46 -6.88
N HIS A 83 -5.94 6.72 -6.77
CA HIS A 83 -5.97 5.29 -6.43
C HIS A 83 -6.41 5.09 -4.98
N TYR A 84 -5.94 5.93 -4.06
CA TYR A 84 -6.39 5.91 -2.68
C TYR A 84 -7.87 6.31 -2.56
N LEU A 85 -8.29 7.33 -3.28
CA LEU A 85 -9.68 7.77 -3.30
C LEU A 85 -10.61 6.67 -3.80
N TYR A 86 -10.18 5.92 -4.82
CA TYR A 86 -10.94 4.77 -5.30
C TYR A 86 -11.12 3.72 -4.19
N LEU A 87 -10.03 3.33 -3.54
CA LEU A 87 -10.08 2.28 -2.52
C LEU A 87 -10.82 2.72 -1.25
N LEU A 88 -10.78 4.00 -0.92
CA LEU A 88 -11.47 4.56 0.25
C LEU A 88 -12.93 4.91 -0.05
N GLY A 89 -13.31 4.99 -1.31
CA GLY A 89 -14.63 5.41 -1.73
C GLY A 89 -15.60 4.29 -2.04
N PRO A 90 -16.85 4.62 -2.39
CA PRO A 90 -17.90 3.62 -2.62
C PRO A 90 -17.73 2.81 -3.90
N ALA A 91 -16.92 3.28 -4.86
CA ALA A 91 -16.72 2.55 -6.12
C ALA A 91 -16.03 1.21 -5.91
N SER A 92 -15.28 1.04 -4.82
CA SER A 92 -14.56 -0.20 -4.49
C SER A 92 -15.24 -1.02 -3.40
N ARG A 93 -16.54 -0.82 -3.18
CA ARG A 93 -17.26 -1.44 -2.06
C ARG A 93 -17.22 -2.96 -2.05
N MET A 94 -16.95 -3.60 -3.20
CA MET A 94 -16.86 -5.05 -3.30
C MET A 94 -15.41 -5.55 -3.27
N VAL A 95 -14.44 -4.66 -3.07
CA VAL A 95 -13.02 -5.00 -3.10
C VAL A 95 -12.48 -5.09 -1.68
N THR A 96 -12.04 -6.28 -1.29
CA THR A 96 -11.39 -6.50 0.01
C THR A 96 -10.39 -7.64 -0.11
N GLY A 97 -9.34 -7.61 0.70
CA GLY A 97 -8.30 -8.63 0.72
C GLY A 97 -7.39 -8.59 -0.50
N GLN A 98 -7.32 -7.47 -1.21
CA GLN A 98 -6.57 -7.36 -2.45
C GLN A 98 -5.27 -6.57 -2.24
N ALA A 99 -4.21 -7.04 -2.86
CA ALA A 99 -2.92 -6.36 -2.96
C ALA A 99 -2.84 -5.72 -4.35
N LEU A 100 -3.02 -4.43 -4.42
CA LEU A 100 -3.13 -3.67 -5.67
C LEU A 100 -1.87 -2.90 -6.03
#